data_82dab870cb8be8ed6fac9c82f1ac3895
#
_entry.id   82dab870cb8be8ed6fac9c82f1ac3895
#
_cell.length_a   1.000
_cell.length_b   1.000
_cell.length_c   1.000
_cell.angle_alpha   90.00
_cell.angle_beta   90.00
_cell.angle_gamma   90.00
#
_symmetry.space_group_name_H-M   'P 1'
#
loop_
_entity.id
_entity.type
_entity.pdbx_description
1 polymer ?
#
loop_
_entity_poly.entity_id
_entity_poly.type
_entity_poly.pdbx_seq_one_letter_code
_entity_poly.pdbx_strand_id
1 'polypeptide(L)'
;MTSDHKPSILIVDDDETYRNRLARAFVDRGYDVHTAHDYDSAIALATSDSPEFAVVDLKMPGKSGLELVKSLHEIDPATKSVVLTGYGSIATAIDAVRLGAAYYLSKPADADDIVGAFARAEAPPLEPPAPDSDEYKAPSLARAEWEHINRVLSDAGGNISEAARRLGIHRRSLQRKLQKYPPRE
;
A
#
# COMPACT_ATOMS: atom_id res chain seq x y z
N MET A 1 -32.35 4.39 19.78
CA MET A 1 -32.08 3.06 19.20
C MET A 1 -30.85 3.25 18.35
N THR A 2 -29.66 3.04 18.90
CA THR A 2 -28.41 3.03 18.15
C THR A 2 -28.46 1.79 17.25
N SER A 3 -28.56 2.00 15.95
CA SER A 3 -28.41 0.95 14.95
C SER A 3 -27.10 0.24 15.19
N ASP A 4 -27.15 -1.05 15.49
CA ASP A 4 -25.96 -1.91 15.68
C ASP A 4 -25.37 -2.25 14.29
N HIS A 5 -25.14 -1.20 13.49
CA HIS A 5 -24.60 -1.32 12.15
C HIS A 5 -23.10 -1.64 12.26
N LYS A 6 -22.77 -2.85 11.83
CA LYS A 6 -21.37 -3.26 11.68
C LYS A 6 -20.90 -2.88 10.29
N PRO A 7 -19.83 -2.08 10.16
CA PRO A 7 -19.30 -1.75 8.85
C PRO A 7 -18.85 -3.02 8.11
N SER A 8 -19.26 -3.16 6.85
CA SER A 8 -18.91 -4.32 6.03
C SER A 8 -17.56 -4.13 5.35
N ILE A 9 -16.75 -5.20 5.31
CA ILE A 9 -15.43 -5.19 4.67
C ILE A 9 -15.21 -6.46 3.84
N LEU A 10 -14.75 -6.28 2.60
CA LEU A 10 -14.34 -7.34 1.70
C LEU A 10 -12.80 -7.41 1.66
N ILE A 11 -12.23 -8.57 1.99
CA ILE A 11 -10.79 -8.81 1.95
C ILE A 11 -10.48 -9.76 0.80
N VAL A 12 -9.69 -9.29 -0.17
CA VAL A 12 -9.35 -10.05 -1.39
C VAL A 12 -7.84 -10.24 -1.48
N ASP A 13 -7.40 -11.48 -1.35
CA ASP A 13 -5.99 -11.86 -1.37
C ASP A 13 -5.88 -13.35 -1.73
N ASP A 14 -4.96 -13.77 -2.57
CA ASP A 14 -4.75 -15.16 -2.91
C ASP A 14 -4.01 -15.95 -1.81
N ASP A 15 -3.25 -15.26 -0.94
CA ASP A 15 -2.65 -15.86 0.25
C ASP A 15 -3.71 -16.11 1.34
N GLU A 16 -4.13 -17.37 1.46
CA GLU A 16 -5.13 -17.80 2.44
C GLU A 16 -4.71 -17.48 3.88
N THR A 17 -3.44 -17.63 4.21
CA THR A 17 -2.93 -17.41 5.57
C THR A 17 -3.03 -15.93 5.95
N TYR A 18 -2.60 -15.06 5.04
CA TYR A 18 -2.67 -13.62 5.23
C TYR A 18 -4.11 -13.13 5.26
N ARG A 19 -4.94 -13.58 4.30
CA ARG A 19 -6.38 -13.28 4.23
C ARG A 19 -7.12 -13.65 5.52
N ASN A 20 -6.93 -14.88 6.02
CA ASN A 20 -7.57 -15.36 7.25
C ASN A 20 -7.10 -14.60 8.48
N ARG A 21 -5.83 -14.21 8.57
CA ARG A 21 -5.29 -13.39 9.65
C ARG A 21 -5.95 -12.01 9.69
N LEU A 22 -6.04 -11.35 8.54
CA LEU A 22 -6.72 -10.05 8.44
C LEU A 22 -8.21 -10.18 8.76
N ALA A 23 -8.89 -11.20 8.23
CA ALA A 23 -10.32 -11.42 8.50
C ALA A 23 -10.60 -11.51 9.99
N ARG A 24 -9.83 -12.30 10.74
CA ARG A 24 -9.96 -12.40 12.21
C ARG A 24 -9.75 -11.04 12.88
N ALA A 25 -8.71 -10.33 12.50
CA ALA A 25 -8.39 -9.03 13.10
C ALA A 25 -9.50 -7.98 12.85
N PHE A 26 -10.20 -8.03 11.71
CA PHE A 26 -11.34 -7.16 11.44
C PHE A 26 -12.62 -7.60 12.14
N VAL A 27 -12.88 -8.92 12.27
CA VAL A 27 -14.00 -9.44 13.10
C VAL A 27 -13.84 -8.99 14.55
N ASP A 28 -12.61 -9.07 15.09
CA ASP A 28 -12.32 -8.63 16.48
C ASP A 28 -12.56 -7.13 16.68
N ARG A 29 -12.50 -6.34 15.59
CA ARG A 29 -12.79 -4.90 15.57
C ARG A 29 -14.26 -4.57 15.28
N GLY A 30 -15.11 -5.59 15.16
CA GLY A 30 -16.56 -5.43 15.00
C GLY A 30 -17.03 -5.23 13.55
N TYR A 31 -16.18 -5.50 12.55
CA TYR A 31 -16.59 -5.48 11.14
C TYR A 31 -17.37 -6.75 10.76
N ASP A 32 -18.27 -6.60 9.80
CA ASP A 32 -18.85 -7.72 9.06
C ASP A 32 -17.92 -8.06 7.89
N VAL A 33 -17.27 -9.24 7.94
CA VAL A 33 -16.12 -9.56 7.10
C VAL A 33 -16.46 -10.60 6.05
N HIS A 34 -16.29 -10.24 4.79
CA HIS A 34 -16.34 -11.14 3.65
C HIS A 34 -14.94 -11.34 3.08
N THR A 35 -14.66 -12.53 2.56
CA THR A 35 -13.34 -12.85 1.99
C THR A 35 -13.47 -13.46 0.60
N ALA A 36 -12.57 -13.09 -0.30
CA ALA A 36 -12.44 -13.66 -1.63
C ALA A 36 -10.97 -13.98 -1.93
N HIS A 37 -10.71 -14.95 -2.77
CA HIS A 37 -9.35 -15.35 -3.12
C HIS A 37 -8.92 -14.92 -4.53
N ASP A 38 -9.88 -14.41 -5.33
CA ASP A 38 -9.66 -13.94 -6.69
C ASP A 38 -10.68 -12.85 -7.09
N TYR A 39 -10.51 -12.36 -8.31
CA TYR A 39 -11.37 -11.34 -8.89
C TYR A 39 -12.84 -11.78 -8.99
N ASP A 40 -13.09 -12.98 -9.52
CA ASP A 40 -14.46 -13.42 -9.84
C ASP A 40 -15.29 -13.65 -8.57
N SER A 41 -14.71 -14.26 -7.54
CA SER A 41 -15.35 -14.42 -6.23
C SER A 41 -15.59 -13.09 -5.53
N ALA A 42 -14.66 -12.12 -5.66
CA ALA A 42 -14.82 -10.79 -5.11
C ALA A 42 -15.99 -10.03 -5.79
N ILE A 43 -16.09 -10.08 -7.12
CA ILE A 43 -17.16 -9.43 -7.87
C ILE A 43 -18.52 -10.06 -7.56
N ALA A 44 -18.59 -11.38 -7.43
CA ALA A 44 -19.84 -12.06 -7.06
C ALA A 44 -20.36 -11.58 -5.69
N LEU A 45 -19.48 -11.45 -4.69
CA LEU A 45 -19.83 -10.92 -3.38
C LEU A 45 -20.26 -9.46 -3.45
N ALA A 46 -19.46 -8.59 -4.08
CA ALA A 46 -19.75 -7.16 -4.17
C ALA A 46 -21.03 -6.84 -4.96
N THR A 47 -21.40 -7.68 -5.94
CA THR A 47 -22.65 -7.52 -6.71
C THR A 47 -23.86 -7.94 -5.91
N SER A 48 -23.72 -8.94 -5.03
CA SER A 48 -24.79 -9.40 -4.15
C SER A 48 -25.07 -8.42 -3.01
N ASP A 49 -24.00 -7.92 -2.39
CA ASP A 49 -24.03 -6.95 -1.28
C ASP A 49 -22.76 -6.11 -1.34
N SER A 50 -22.88 -4.83 -1.74
CA SER A 50 -21.70 -3.98 -1.91
C SER A 50 -21.09 -3.63 -0.57
N PRO A 51 -19.77 -3.91 -0.37
CA PRO A 51 -19.11 -3.64 0.89
C PRO A 51 -18.82 -2.14 1.05
N GLU A 52 -18.85 -1.65 2.30
CA GLU A 52 -18.44 -0.28 2.60
C GLU A 52 -16.92 -0.09 2.42
N PHE A 53 -16.16 -1.14 2.76
CA PHE A 53 -14.71 -1.16 2.68
C PHE A 53 -14.21 -2.36 1.88
N ALA A 54 -13.13 -2.18 1.14
CA ALA A 54 -12.45 -3.28 0.45
C ALA A 54 -10.94 -3.20 0.66
N VAL A 55 -10.33 -4.35 0.93
CA VAL A 55 -8.87 -4.53 0.99
C VAL A 55 -8.50 -5.48 -0.14
N VAL A 56 -7.71 -5.01 -1.09
CA VAL A 56 -7.44 -5.73 -2.33
C VAL A 56 -5.94 -5.93 -2.51
N ASP A 57 -5.51 -7.18 -2.62
CA ASP A 57 -4.14 -7.46 -3.06
C ASP A 57 -3.95 -7.08 -4.52
N LEU A 58 -2.83 -6.43 -4.80
CA LEU A 58 -2.50 -6.02 -6.17
C LEU A 58 -2.21 -7.22 -7.08
N LYS A 59 -1.51 -8.21 -6.56
CA LYS A 59 -0.97 -9.33 -7.33
C LYS A 59 -1.73 -10.61 -7.06
N MET A 60 -2.78 -10.84 -7.82
CA MET A 60 -3.57 -12.06 -7.77
C MET A 60 -3.47 -12.84 -9.08
N PRO A 61 -3.70 -14.16 -9.07
CA PRO A 61 -3.85 -14.95 -10.30
C PRO A 61 -5.01 -14.45 -11.15
N GLY A 62 -4.82 -14.41 -12.47
CA GLY A 62 -5.84 -13.94 -13.40
C GLY A 62 -5.88 -12.42 -13.53
N LYS A 63 -7.01 -11.81 -13.21
CA LYS A 63 -7.16 -10.35 -13.25
C LYS A 63 -6.50 -9.68 -12.05
N SER A 64 -5.87 -8.53 -12.29
CA SER A 64 -5.14 -7.80 -11.28
C SER A 64 -6.05 -7.11 -10.24
N GLY A 65 -5.48 -6.81 -9.05
CA GLY A 65 -6.18 -6.02 -8.05
C GLY A 65 -6.59 -4.62 -8.52
N LEU A 66 -5.87 -4.03 -9.49
CA LEU A 66 -6.25 -2.74 -10.08
C LEU A 66 -7.54 -2.84 -10.90
N GLU A 67 -7.72 -3.92 -11.66
CA GLU A 67 -8.96 -4.17 -12.39
C GLU A 67 -10.12 -4.41 -11.42
N LEU A 68 -9.86 -5.08 -10.30
CA LEU A 68 -10.86 -5.30 -9.26
C LEU A 68 -11.30 -3.98 -8.61
N VAL A 69 -10.36 -3.09 -8.24
CA VAL A 69 -10.68 -1.76 -7.68
C VAL A 69 -11.59 -0.97 -8.61
N LYS A 70 -11.23 -0.94 -9.91
CA LYS A 70 -12.06 -0.28 -10.92
C LYS A 70 -13.48 -0.84 -10.94
N SER A 71 -13.62 -2.17 -10.97
CA SER A 71 -14.95 -2.82 -11.02
C SER A 71 -15.74 -2.64 -9.73
N LEU A 72 -15.10 -2.66 -8.55
CA LEU A 72 -15.77 -2.34 -7.29
C LEU A 72 -16.31 -0.91 -7.29
N HIS A 73 -15.52 0.05 -7.78
CA HIS A 73 -15.95 1.44 -7.90
C HIS A 73 -17.07 1.63 -8.93
N GLU A 74 -17.12 0.82 -10.00
CA GLU A 74 -18.23 0.81 -10.97
C GLU A 74 -19.50 0.21 -10.38
N ILE A 75 -19.39 -0.80 -9.49
CA ILE A 75 -20.53 -1.42 -8.79
C ILE A 75 -21.09 -0.44 -7.76
N ASP A 76 -20.26 0.11 -6.91
CA ASP A 76 -20.63 1.09 -5.91
C ASP A 76 -19.50 2.12 -5.68
N PRO A 77 -19.67 3.36 -6.15
CA PRO A 77 -18.68 4.44 -5.94
C PRO A 77 -18.45 4.80 -4.47
N ALA A 78 -19.35 4.40 -3.55
CA ALA A 78 -19.19 4.64 -2.12
C ALA A 78 -18.25 3.64 -1.45
N THR A 79 -17.99 2.48 -2.07
CA THR A 79 -17.03 1.49 -1.57
C THR A 79 -15.61 2.09 -1.51
N LYS A 80 -15.02 2.12 -0.31
CA LYS A 80 -13.66 2.61 -0.09
C LYS A 80 -12.67 1.46 -0.21
N SER A 81 -11.82 1.49 -1.23
CA SER A 81 -10.84 0.44 -1.48
C SER A 81 -9.43 0.83 -1.07
N VAL A 82 -8.75 -0.02 -0.30
CA VAL A 82 -7.30 0.08 -0.01
C VAL A 82 -6.59 -1.03 -0.77
N VAL A 83 -5.57 -0.66 -1.55
CA VAL A 83 -4.74 -1.63 -2.28
C VAL A 83 -3.52 -2.02 -1.46
N LEU A 84 -3.29 -3.31 -1.30
CA LEU A 84 -2.09 -3.87 -0.67
C LEU A 84 -1.14 -4.41 -1.74
N THR A 85 0.17 -4.29 -1.52
CA THR A 85 1.16 -4.83 -2.45
C THR A 85 2.48 -5.18 -1.77
N GLY A 86 3.07 -6.32 -2.17
CA GLY A 86 4.42 -6.70 -1.77
C GLY A 86 5.52 -5.96 -2.54
N TYR A 87 5.19 -5.36 -3.71
CA TYR A 87 6.12 -4.67 -4.60
C TYR A 87 5.46 -3.40 -5.15
N GLY A 88 5.51 -2.33 -4.39
CA GLY A 88 4.91 -1.07 -4.80
C GLY A 88 5.89 -0.14 -5.50
N SER A 89 5.59 0.23 -6.74
CA SER A 89 6.19 1.41 -7.36
C SER A 89 5.27 2.62 -7.15
N ILE A 90 5.84 3.83 -7.16
CA ILE A 90 5.06 5.08 -7.12
C ILE A 90 4.04 5.12 -8.28
N ALA A 91 4.43 4.62 -9.46
CA ALA A 91 3.54 4.55 -10.62
C ALA A 91 2.30 3.69 -10.33
N THR A 92 2.48 2.51 -9.74
CA THR A 92 1.38 1.61 -9.38
C THR A 92 0.43 2.23 -8.35
N ALA A 93 0.98 2.98 -7.37
CA ALA A 93 0.18 3.70 -6.39
C ALA A 93 -0.69 4.78 -7.05
N ILE A 94 -0.12 5.54 -7.99
CA ILE A 94 -0.83 6.55 -8.77
C ILE A 94 -1.95 5.91 -9.61
N ASP A 95 -1.68 4.79 -10.26
CA ASP A 95 -2.67 4.08 -11.07
C ASP A 95 -3.82 3.54 -10.20
N ALA A 96 -3.52 2.99 -9.01
CA ALA A 96 -4.54 2.55 -8.06
C ALA A 96 -5.50 3.70 -7.68
N VAL A 97 -4.96 4.85 -7.32
CA VAL A 97 -5.77 6.05 -6.95
C VAL A 97 -6.60 6.54 -8.14
N ARG A 98 -6.04 6.56 -9.35
CA ARG A 98 -6.78 6.95 -10.58
C ARG A 98 -7.93 6.03 -10.90
N LEU A 99 -7.83 4.76 -10.50
CA LEU A 99 -8.88 3.75 -10.72
C LEU A 99 -9.92 3.69 -9.59
N GLY A 100 -9.79 4.57 -8.59
CA GLY A 100 -10.78 4.70 -7.50
C GLY A 100 -10.34 4.11 -6.16
N ALA A 101 -9.08 3.68 -6.00
CA ALA A 101 -8.57 3.32 -4.68
C ALA A 101 -8.50 4.53 -3.77
N ALA A 102 -9.03 4.39 -2.55
CA ALA A 102 -8.95 5.44 -1.53
C ALA A 102 -7.54 5.58 -0.97
N TYR A 103 -6.80 4.48 -0.88
CA TYR A 103 -5.42 4.47 -0.39
C TYR A 103 -4.62 3.27 -0.91
N TYR A 104 -3.32 3.32 -0.67
CA TYR A 104 -2.36 2.30 -1.09
C TYR A 104 -1.36 2.02 0.04
N LEU A 105 -1.12 0.73 0.36
CA LEU A 105 -0.20 0.30 1.40
C LEU A 105 0.76 -0.79 0.89
N SER A 106 1.97 -0.80 1.41
CA SER A 106 2.91 -1.89 1.18
C SER A 106 2.72 -3.02 2.20
N LYS A 107 2.77 -4.27 1.74
CA LYS A 107 2.86 -5.43 2.63
C LYS A 107 4.28 -5.52 3.27
N PRO A 108 4.41 -5.91 4.53
CA PRO A 108 3.35 -6.34 5.43
C PRO A 108 2.55 -5.18 6.00
N ALA A 109 1.23 -5.26 5.98
CA ALA A 109 0.31 -4.33 6.62
C ALA A 109 -0.60 -5.10 7.58
N ASP A 110 -0.86 -4.56 8.74
CA ASP A 110 -1.83 -5.11 9.68
C ASP A 110 -3.20 -4.40 9.60
N ALA A 111 -4.16 -4.84 10.41
CA ALA A 111 -5.48 -4.25 10.39
C ALA A 111 -5.48 -2.78 10.88
N ASP A 112 -4.56 -2.39 11.77
CA ASP A 112 -4.47 -1.02 12.27
C ASP A 112 -3.91 -0.08 11.19
N ASP A 113 -2.92 -0.55 10.41
CA ASP A 113 -2.41 0.17 9.24
C ASP A 113 -3.53 0.42 8.22
N ILE A 114 -4.37 -0.59 7.97
CA ILE A 114 -5.47 -0.52 6.99
C ILE A 114 -6.57 0.41 7.49
N VAL A 115 -6.99 0.32 8.76
CA VAL A 115 -7.96 1.25 9.36
C VAL A 115 -7.43 2.68 9.32
N GLY A 116 -6.14 2.88 9.64
CA GLY A 116 -5.48 4.17 9.53
C GLY A 116 -5.44 4.70 8.08
N ALA A 117 -5.35 3.81 7.08
CA ALA A 117 -5.41 4.20 5.66
C ALA A 117 -6.82 4.66 5.26
N PHE A 118 -7.88 3.98 5.71
CA PHE A 118 -9.26 4.43 5.49
C PHE A 118 -9.51 5.80 6.13
N ALA A 119 -9.07 6.00 7.37
CA ALA A 119 -9.21 7.29 8.06
C ALA A 119 -8.45 8.42 7.35
N ARG A 120 -7.25 8.15 6.81
CA ARG A 120 -6.49 9.15 6.02
C ARG A 120 -7.18 9.48 4.70
N ALA A 121 -7.84 8.52 4.08
CA ALA A 121 -8.59 8.74 2.85
C ALA A 121 -9.83 9.63 3.06
N GLU A 122 -10.38 9.68 4.27
CA GLU A 122 -11.49 10.55 4.67
C GLU A 122 -11.04 11.95 5.10
N ALA A 123 -9.76 12.10 5.46
CA ALA A 123 -9.22 13.38 5.84
C ALA A 123 -9.28 14.37 4.66
N PRO A 124 -9.57 15.66 4.90
CA PRO A 124 -9.48 16.67 3.86
C PRO A 124 -8.07 16.62 3.23
N PRO A 125 -7.94 16.95 1.93
CA PRO A 125 -6.63 17.06 1.30
C PRO A 125 -5.71 17.91 2.16
N LEU A 126 -4.47 17.46 2.38
CA LEU A 126 -3.49 18.27 3.08
C LEU A 126 -3.39 19.60 2.35
N GLU A 127 -3.67 20.70 3.06
CA GLU A 127 -3.40 22.02 2.50
C GLU A 127 -1.93 22.07 2.10
N PRO A 128 -1.60 22.56 0.89
CA PRO A 128 -0.20 22.79 0.55
C PRO A 128 0.40 23.65 1.65
N PRO A 129 1.59 23.36 2.15
CA PRO A 129 2.24 24.21 3.14
C PRO A 129 2.20 25.65 2.63
N ALA A 130 1.77 26.58 3.50
CA ALA A 130 1.73 27.99 3.17
C ALA A 130 3.10 28.41 2.61
N PRO A 131 3.16 29.25 1.58
CA PRO A 131 4.40 29.59 0.88
C PRO A 131 5.48 30.25 1.77
N ASP A 132 5.17 30.56 3.03
CA ASP A 132 6.05 31.23 3.98
C ASP A 132 6.60 30.36 5.13
N SER A 133 6.39 29.06 5.12
CA SER A 133 7.11 28.18 6.07
C SER A 133 8.46 27.80 5.47
N ASP A 134 9.49 28.46 5.94
CA ASP A 134 10.92 28.21 5.74
C ASP A 134 11.29 26.93 4.98
N GLU A 135 11.86 27.16 3.77
CA GLU A 135 12.79 26.28 3.08
C GLU A 135 12.45 24.77 3.11
N TYR A 136 11.56 24.32 2.23
CA TYR A 136 11.72 22.99 1.67
C TYR A 136 13.09 22.96 0.94
N LYS A 137 14.15 22.70 1.69
CA LYS A 137 15.44 22.29 1.10
C LYS A 137 15.22 20.91 0.53
N ALA A 138 15.03 20.83 -0.77
CA ALA A 138 15.11 19.54 -1.46
C ALA A 138 16.38 18.82 -0.97
N PRO A 139 16.27 17.55 -0.54
CA PRO A 139 17.46 16.82 -0.09
C PRO A 139 18.52 16.89 -1.19
N SER A 140 19.76 17.18 -0.82
CA SER A 140 20.86 17.24 -1.78
C SER A 140 20.91 15.93 -2.58
N LEU A 141 21.32 15.97 -3.85
CA LEU A 141 21.48 14.76 -4.67
C LEU A 141 22.29 13.68 -3.95
N ALA A 142 23.29 14.10 -3.17
CA ALA A 142 24.11 13.20 -2.36
C ALA A 142 23.29 12.50 -1.27
N ARG A 143 22.34 13.19 -0.63
CA ARG A 143 21.46 12.62 0.39
C ARG A 143 20.43 11.68 -0.23
N ALA A 144 19.82 12.05 -1.34
CA ALA A 144 18.89 11.19 -2.06
C ALA A 144 19.57 9.91 -2.58
N GLU A 145 20.79 10.03 -3.11
CA GLU A 145 21.61 8.88 -3.52
C GLU A 145 21.91 7.95 -2.33
N TRP A 146 22.24 8.53 -1.20
CA TRP A 146 22.54 7.75 0.01
C TRP A 146 21.33 7.01 0.55
N GLU A 147 20.19 7.66 0.67
CA GLU A 147 18.94 7.05 1.11
C GLU A 147 18.53 5.90 0.18
N HIS A 148 18.71 6.07 -1.12
CA HIS A 148 18.49 5.02 -2.11
C HIS A 148 19.44 3.83 -1.91
N ILE A 149 20.74 4.10 -1.72
CA ILE A 149 21.76 3.06 -1.46
C ILE A 149 21.44 2.28 -0.18
N ASN A 150 21.09 2.96 0.91
CA ASN A 150 20.77 2.30 2.18
C ASN A 150 19.49 1.46 2.09
N ARG A 151 18.48 1.93 1.38
CA ARG A 151 17.26 1.15 1.14
C ARG A 151 17.58 -0.15 0.41
N VAL A 152 18.32 -0.09 -0.71
CA VAL A 152 18.70 -1.28 -1.48
C VAL A 152 19.62 -2.21 -0.69
N LEU A 153 20.50 -1.67 0.17
CA LEU A 153 21.35 -2.47 1.05
C LEU A 153 20.52 -3.19 2.14
N SER A 154 19.53 -2.52 2.72
CA SER A 154 18.59 -3.10 3.67
C SER A 154 17.78 -4.23 3.00
N ASP A 155 17.25 -3.99 1.79
CA ASP A 155 16.50 -4.98 1.01
C ASP A 155 17.34 -6.18 0.56
N ALA A 156 18.67 -6.00 0.51
CA ALA A 156 19.64 -7.07 0.25
C ALA A 156 20.15 -7.75 1.55
N GLY A 157 19.49 -7.50 2.71
CA GLY A 157 19.89 -8.07 3.99
C GLY A 157 21.31 -7.69 4.43
N GLY A 158 21.81 -6.51 4.04
CA GLY A 158 23.19 -6.07 4.32
C GLY A 158 24.24 -6.64 3.36
N ASN A 159 23.87 -7.44 2.37
CA ASN A 159 24.79 -8.04 1.42
C ASN A 159 25.24 -7.00 0.37
N ILE A 160 26.46 -6.48 0.55
CA ILE A 160 27.05 -5.44 -0.31
C ILE A 160 27.19 -5.89 -1.77
N SER A 161 27.49 -7.17 -2.03
CA SER A 161 27.64 -7.68 -3.40
C SER A 161 26.30 -7.73 -4.13
N GLU A 162 25.26 -8.16 -3.45
CA GLU A 162 23.89 -8.20 -3.97
C GLU A 162 23.34 -6.78 -4.16
N ALA A 163 23.53 -5.90 -3.19
CA ALA A 163 23.13 -4.50 -3.30
C ALA A 163 23.83 -3.78 -4.47
N ALA A 164 25.12 -4.01 -4.66
CA ALA A 164 25.88 -3.44 -5.78
C ALA A 164 25.34 -3.92 -7.13
N ARG A 165 24.98 -5.20 -7.25
CA ARG A 165 24.35 -5.78 -8.44
C ARG A 165 23.00 -5.13 -8.73
N ARG A 166 22.14 -4.96 -7.73
CA ARG A 166 20.83 -4.31 -7.85
C ARG A 166 20.93 -2.83 -8.23
N LEU A 167 21.95 -2.14 -7.73
CA LEU A 167 22.25 -0.74 -8.04
C LEU A 167 22.96 -0.55 -9.39
N GLY A 168 23.36 -1.62 -10.08
CA GLY A 168 24.12 -1.54 -11.33
C GLY A 168 25.51 -0.93 -11.19
N ILE A 169 26.12 -0.98 -9.99
CA ILE A 169 27.46 -0.41 -9.73
C ILE A 169 28.43 -1.48 -9.22
N HIS A 170 29.72 -1.19 -9.34
CA HIS A 170 30.76 -2.10 -8.85
C HIS A 170 30.76 -2.16 -7.31
N ARG A 171 31.00 -3.35 -6.72
CA ARG A 171 31.08 -3.56 -5.27
C ARG A 171 32.02 -2.56 -4.57
N ARG A 172 33.20 -2.31 -5.16
CA ARG A 172 34.15 -1.31 -4.64
C ARG A 172 33.59 0.10 -4.63
N SER A 173 32.82 0.46 -5.63
CA SER A 173 32.15 1.76 -5.71
C SER A 173 31.11 1.92 -4.62
N LEU A 174 30.33 0.87 -4.36
CA LEU A 174 29.36 0.87 -3.27
C LEU A 174 30.05 0.99 -1.91
N GLN A 175 31.10 0.20 -1.66
CA GLN A 175 31.86 0.29 -0.41
C GLN A 175 32.45 1.69 -0.17
N ARG A 176 33.03 2.32 -1.20
CA ARG A 176 33.53 3.69 -1.11
C ARG A 176 32.43 4.70 -0.83
N LYS A 177 31.24 4.52 -1.42
CA LYS A 177 30.07 5.37 -1.16
C LYS A 177 29.57 5.19 0.29
N LEU A 178 29.53 3.99 0.81
CA LEU A 178 29.16 3.70 2.21
C LEU A 178 30.14 4.24 3.24
N GLN A 179 31.43 4.36 2.88
CA GLN A 179 32.46 4.91 3.77
C GLN A 179 32.47 6.45 3.84
N LYS A 180 31.82 7.14 2.88
CA LYS A 180 31.80 8.61 2.77
C LYS A 180 30.66 9.29 3.55
N TYR A 181 30.19 8.74 4.65
CA TYR A 181 28.87 9.07 5.13
C TYR A 181 28.68 9.53 6.53
N PRO A 182 27.56 10.27 6.84
CA PRO A 182 26.53 10.84 5.96
C PRO A 182 26.96 12.18 5.34
N PRO A 183 26.35 12.65 4.22
CA PRO A 183 26.62 14.00 3.73
C PRO A 183 26.17 15.00 4.77
N ARG A 184 27.03 15.93 5.14
CA ARG A 184 26.64 17.11 5.91
C ARG A 184 25.79 18.01 5.02
N GLU A 185 24.71 18.55 5.59
CA GLU A 185 23.84 19.54 4.94
C GLU A 185 24.62 20.75 4.46
#